data_6d7d79ad9045f2ed171e49cb21da0537
#
_entry.id   6d7d79ad9045f2ed171e49cb21da0537
#
_cell.length_a   1.000
_cell.length_b   1.000
_cell.length_c   1.000
_cell.angle_alpha   90.00
_cell.angle_beta   90.00
_cell.angle_gamma   90.00
#
_symmetry.space_group_name_H-M   'P 1'
#
loop_
_entity.id
_entity.type
_entity.pdbx_description
1 polymer ?
#
loop_
_entity_poly.entity_id
_entity_poly.type
_entity_poly.pdbx_seq_one_letter_code
_entity_poly.pdbx_strand_id
1 'polypeptide(L)'
;YLQGVDSIYDLIWAHGPNGDVTYGDVFLQNEVEMSTFNFEYADVDFLFSAFDQYEKDCRRLVDNNLPLPGYEMVMKASHTFNLLDARKAISVTERQRYILRVRTLARGVAQGYFESRLAAGFPLASPNIAKEVLARHAGEDK
;
A
#
# COMPACT_ATOMS: atom_id res chain seq x y z
N TYR A 1 19.90 -16.69 -13.48
CA TYR A 1 20.05 -18.01 -14.11
C TYR A 1 20.17 -17.93 -15.63
N LEU A 2 19.25 -17.24 -16.34
CA LEU A 2 19.25 -17.15 -17.80
C LEU A 2 20.50 -16.45 -18.38
N GLN A 3 21.02 -15.45 -17.71
CA GLN A 3 22.24 -14.73 -18.11
C GLN A 3 23.51 -15.33 -17.53
N GLY A 4 23.43 -16.32 -16.61
CA GLY A 4 24.57 -17.00 -16.02
C GLY A 4 25.43 -16.12 -15.11
N VAL A 5 24.84 -15.07 -14.49
CA VAL A 5 25.53 -14.18 -13.57
C VAL A 5 25.30 -14.63 -12.11
N ASP A 6 26.26 -14.36 -11.23
CA ASP A 6 26.21 -14.73 -9.82
C ASP A 6 25.47 -13.71 -8.96
N SER A 7 25.44 -12.45 -9.39
CA SER A 7 24.77 -11.35 -8.70
C SER A 7 23.66 -10.75 -9.58
N ILE A 8 22.54 -10.35 -8.95
CA ILE A 8 21.49 -9.62 -9.63
C ILE A 8 22.00 -8.28 -10.19
N TYR A 9 23.00 -7.67 -9.55
CA TYR A 9 23.55 -6.40 -9.98
C TYR A 9 24.37 -6.50 -11.27
N ASP A 10 24.82 -7.70 -11.64
CA ASP A 10 25.55 -7.98 -12.89
C ASP A 10 24.62 -8.30 -14.06
N LEU A 11 23.30 -8.38 -13.82
CA LEU A 11 22.33 -8.59 -14.88
C LEU A 11 22.40 -7.45 -15.90
N ILE A 12 22.52 -7.80 -17.18
CA ILE A 12 22.39 -6.83 -18.26
C ILE A 12 20.95 -6.36 -18.34
N TRP A 13 20.73 -5.08 -18.02
CA TRP A 13 19.42 -4.41 -18.05
C TRP A 13 19.08 -3.93 -19.46
N ALA A 14 20.09 -3.37 -20.16
CA ALA A 14 19.94 -2.89 -21.52
C ALA A 14 21.28 -2.91 -22.26
N HIS A 15 21.24 -3.07 -23.59
CA HIS A 15 22.38 -2.86 -24.46
C HIS A 15 22.37 -1.42 -24.97
N GLY A 16 23.44 -0.67 -24.71
CA GLY A 16 23.58 0.73 -25.11
C GLY A 16 24.68 0.93 -26.16
N PRO A 17 24.75 2.12 -26.77
CA PRO A 17 25.74 2.44 -27.77
C PRO A 17 27.18 2.48 -27.22
N ASN A 18 27.33 2.66 -25.89
CA ASN A 18 28.62 2.75 -25.19
C ASN A 18 28.93 1.47 -24.39
N GLY A 19 28.17 0.40 -24.58
CA GLY A 19 28.30 -0.86 -23.85
C GLY A 19 27.02 -1.26 -23.12
N ASP A 20 27.10 -2.38 -22.41
CA ASP A 20 25.98 -2.89 -21.63
C ASP A 20 25.80 -2.08 -20.36
N VAL A 21 24.53 -1.86 -20.00
CA VAL A 21 24.10 -1.24 -18.75
C VAL A 21 23.55 -2.34 -17.86
N THR A 22 24.10 -2.49 -16.65
CA THR A 22 23.65 -3.52 -15.71
C THR A 22 22.51 -3.04 -14.82
N TYR A 23 21.83 -3.98 -14.17
CA TYR A 23 20.86 -3.67 -13.11
C TYR A 23 21.52 -2.86 -11.98
N GLY A 24 22.76 -3.21 -11.63
CA GLY A 24 23.55 -2.46 -10.63
C GLY A 24 23.79 -1.01 -11.02
N ASP A 25 24.12 -0.74 -12.29
CA ASP A 25 24.35 0.64 -12.76
C ASP A 25 23.10 1.51 -12.59
N VAL A 26 21.92 0.93 -12.71
CA VAL A 26 20.64 1.66 -12.64
C VAL A 26 20.11 1.76 -11.22
N PHE A 27 20.16 0.69 -10.44
CA PHE A 27 19.36 0.57 -9.21
C PHE A 27 20.17 0.46 -7.93
N LEU A 28 21.46 0.01 -7.96
CA LEU A 28 22.21 -0.26 -6.74
C LEU A 28 22.30 0.95 -5.82
N GLN A 29 22.60 2.13 -6.36
CA GLN A 29 22.73 3.34 -5.54
C GLN A 29 21.39 3.72 -4.88
N ASN A 30 20.29 3.62 -5.61
CA ASN A 30 18.96 3.87 -5.06
C ASN A 30 18.61 2.86 -3.95
N GLU A 31 18.89 1.58 -4.14
CA GLU A 31 18.66 0.55 -3.13
C GLU A 31 19.49 0.79 -1.85
N VAL A 32 20.75 1.17 -2.00
CA VAL A 32 21.62 1.52 -0.86
C VAL A 32 21.09 2.73 -0.10
N GLU A 33 20.74 3.81 -0.80
CA GLU A 33 20.22 5.03 -0.17
C GLU A 33 18.87 4.80 0.52
N MET A 34 17.95 4.10 -0.15
CA MET A 34 16.63 3.78 0.44
C MET A 34 16.75 2.84 1.64
N SER A 35 17.64 1.86 1.57
CA SER A 35 17.93 0.97 2.71
C SER A 35 18.49 1.75 3.89
N THR A 36 19.49 2.61 3.65
CA THR A 36 20.09 3.46 4.67
C THR A 36 19.04 4.39 5.30
N PHE A 37 18.20 5.04 4.48
CA PHE A 37 17.09 5.84 4.98
C PHE A 37 16.15 5.02 5.86
N ASN A 38 15.70 3.86 5.40
CA ASN A 38 14.71 3.03 6.09
C ASN A 38 15.21 2.53 7.44
N PHE A 39 16.47 2.14 7.54
CA PHE A 39 17.03 1.50 8.75
C PHE A 39 17.76 2.45 9.69
N GLU A 40 18.25 3.60 9.20
CA GLU A 40 19.13 4.46 9.99
C GLU A 40 18.60 5.89 10.16
N TYR A 41 18.04 6.51 9.12
CA TYR A 41 17.77 7.95 9.10
C TYR A 41 16.29 8.36 9.14
N ALA A 42 15.35 7.46 8.87
CA ALA A 42 13.92 7.81 8.96
C ALA A 42 13.58 8.33 10.36
N ASP A 43 12.96 9.52 10.42
CA ASP A 43 12.62 10.22 11.66
C ASP A 43 11.44 9.52 12.35
N VAL A 44 11.70 8.92 13.50
CA VAL A 44 10.75 8.10 14.25
C VAL A 44 9.59 8.93 14.79
N ASP A 45 9.83 10.12 15.33
CA ASP A 45 8.78 10.96 15.90
C ASP A 45 7.84 11.48 14.83
N PHE A 46 8.40 11.87 13.69
CA PHE A 46 7.62 12.22 12.51
C PHE A 46 6.77 11.03 12.04
N LEU A 47 7.34 9.83 11.96
CA LEU A 47 6.62 8.64 11.51
C LEU A 47 5.43 8.28 12.43
N PHE A 48 5.57 8.38 13.74
CA PHE A 48 4.44 8.20 14.67
C PHE A 48 3.32 9.21 14.40
N SER A 49 3.69 10.49 14.33
CA SER A 49 2.74 11.57 14.04
C SER A 49 2.06 11.40 12.67
N ALA A 50 2.83 11.03 11.65
CA ALA A 50 2.33 10.80 10.30
C ALA A 50 1.34 9.62 10.25
N PHE A 51 1.65 8.50 10.92
CA PHE A 51 0.74 7.36 10.98
C PHE A 51 -0.61 7.75 11.58
N ASP A 52 -0.61 8.43 12.72
CA ASP A 52 -1.84 8.85 13.39
C ASP A 52 -2.65 9.83 12.53
N GLN A 53 -1.97 10.71 11.80
CA GLN A 53 -2.65 11.64 10.89
C GLN A 53 -3.25 10.92 9.67
N TYR A 54 -2.54 9.98 9.06
CA TYR A 54 -3.08 9.19 7.94
C TYR A 54 -4.26 8.32 8.38
N GLU A 55 -4.21 7.72 9.57
CA GLU A 55 -5.35 6.98 10.11
C GLU A 55 -6.58 7.88 10.28
N LYS A 56 -6.41 9.05 10.89
CA LYS A 56 -7.48 10.03 11.11
C LYS A 56 -8.08 10.51 9.79
N ASP A 57 -7.24 10.86 8.82
CA ASP A 57 -7.69 11.30 7.51
C ASP A 57 -8.40 10.19 6.73
N CYS A 58 -7.88 8.95 6.79
CA CYS A 58 -8.54 7.81 6.17
C CYS A 58 -9.97 7.64 6.68
N ARG A 59 -10.18 7.65 8.00
CA ARG A 59 -11.51 7.54 8.60
C ARG A 59 -12.43 8.67 8.13
N ARG A 60 -11.97 9.91 8.21
CA ARG A 60 -12.71 11.09 7.76
C ARG A 60 -13.11 11.00 6.29
N LEU A 61 -12.23 10.50 5.41
CA LEU A 61 -12.50 10.35 3.99
C LEU A 61 -13.55 9.26 3.72
N VAL A 62 -13.44 8.12 4.39
CA VAL A 62 -14.42 7.03 4.29
C VAL A 62 -15.80 7.49 4.78
N ASP A 63 -15.86 8.18 5.92
CA ASP A 63 -17.11 8.72 6.49
C ASP A 63 -17.79 9.74 5.57
N ASN A 64 -17.02 10.37 4.67
CA ASN A 64 -17.52 11.30 3.65
C ASN A 64 -17.70 10.65 2.26
N ASN A 65 -17.80 9.31 2.18
CA ASN A 65 -17.96 8.55 0.94
C ASN A 65 -16.84 8.78 -0.08
N LEU A 66 -15.62 8.95 0.38
CA LEU A 66 -14.42 9.14 -0.44
C LEU A 66 -13.42 7.96 -0.25
N PRO A 67 -13.80 6.73 -0.63
CA PRO A 67 -12.94 5.56 -0.40
C PRO A 67 -11.64 5.56 -1.21
N LEU A 68 -11.59 6.16 -2.39
CA LEU A 68 -10.38 6.18 -3.22
C LEU A 68 -9.25 7.00 -2.59
N PRO A 69 -9.42 8.28 -2.21
CA PRO A 69 -8.41 8.98 -1.43
C PRO A 69 -8.20 8.36 -0.03
N GLY A 70 -9.22 7.73 0.56
CA GLY A 70 -9.06 6.94 1.78
C GLY A 70 -8.07 5.79 1.61
N TYR A 71 -8.09 5.10 0.48
CA TYR A 71 -7.14 4.05 0.13
C TYR A 71 -5.69 4.58 0.08
N GLU A 72 -5.48 5.77 -0.48
CA GLU A 72 -4.15 6.39 -0.47
C GLU A 72 -3.63 6.61 0.96
N MET A 73 -4.50 7.02 1.88
CA MET A 73 -4.12 7.17 3.29
C MET A 73 -3.78 5.82 3.94
N VAL A 74 -4.48 4.73 3.60
CA VAL A 74 -4.13 3.38 4.05
C VAL A 74 -2.74 2.97 3.58
N MET A 75 -2.41 3.22 2.31
CA MET A 75 -1.09 2.91 1.75
C MET A 75 0.01 3.69 2.46
N LYS A 76 -0.19 4.99 2.71
CA LYS A 76 0.73 5.84 3.46
C LYS A 76 0.90 5.36 4.90
N ALA A 77 -0.18 5.03 5.61
CA ALA A 77 -0.13 4.49 6.96
C ALA A 77 0.62 3.14 7.02
N SER A 78 0.35 2.24 6.06
CA SER A 78 1.04 0.95 5.96
C SER A 78 2.53 1.13 5.71
N HIS A 79 2.92 2.02 4.80
CA HIS A 79 4.33 2.34 4.54
C HIS A 79 5.01 2.92 5.79
N THR A 80 4.36 3.88 6.45
CA THR A 80 4.86 4.48 7.70
C THR A 80 5.08 3.44 8.79
N PHE A 81 4.13 2.49 8.93
CA PHE A 81 4.29 1.36 9.86
C PHE A 81 5.53 0.51 9.52
N ASN A 82 5.76 0.21 8.23
CA ASN A 82 6.93 -0.55 7.81
C ASN A 82 8.24 0.17 8.14
N LEU A 83 8.30 1.50 8.01
CA LEU A 83 9.46 2.30 8.43
C LEU A 83 9.67 2.26 9.94
N LEU A 84 8.62 2.39 10.75
CA LEU A 84 8.69 2.26 12.20
C LEU A 84 9.20 0.87 12.63
N ASP A 85 8.73 -0.18 11.97
CA ASP A 85 9.18 -1.56 12.22
C ASP A 85 10.66 -1.74 11.83
N ALA A 86 11.08 -1.21 10.66
CA ALA A 86 12.48 -1.22 10.20
C ALA A 86 13.40 -0.47 11.16
N ARG A 87 12.96 0.68 11.67
CA ARG A 87 13.67 1.48 12.70
C ARG A 87 13.67 0.83 14.08
N LYS A 88 13.02 -0.32 14.26
CA LYS A 88 12.84 -0.99 15.57
C LYS A 88 12.22 -0.08 16.63
N ALA A 89 11.38 0.89 16.20
CA ALA A 89 10.76 1.88 17.06
C ALA A 89 9.53 1.35 17.79
N ILE A 90 9.00 0.20 17.39
CA ILE A 90 7.81 -0.44 17.98
C ILE A 90 8.16 -1.82 18.53
N SER A 91 7.58 -2.14 19.70
CA SER A 91 7.72 -3.45 20.32
C SER A 91 6.92 -4.52 19.58
N VAL A 92 7.22 -5.81 19.82
CA VAL A 92 6.48 -6.94 19.24
C VAL A 92 4.99 -6.86 19.56
N THR A 93 4.62 -6.41 20.76
CA THR A 93 3.21 -6.26 21.17
C THR A 93 2.53 -5.10 20.44
N GLU A 94 3.20 -3.97 20.31
CA GLU A 94 2.69 -2.81 19.57
C GLU A 94 2.55 -3.10 18.09
N ARG A 95 3.47 -3.88 17.53
CA ARG A 95 3.41 -4.30 16.12
C ARG A 95 2.06 -4.92 15.77
N GLN A 96 1.52 -5.80 16.62
CA GLN A 96 0.20 -6.40 16.40
C GLN A 96 -0.92 -5.34 16.41
N ARG A 97 -0.82 -4.32 17.26
CA ARG A 97 -1.79 -3.21 17.29
C ARG A 97 -1.75 -2.38 16.01
N TYR A 98 -0.56 -2.06 15.50
CA TYR A 98 -0.41 -1.32 14.23
C TYR A 98 -0.96 -2.13 13.04
N ILE A 99 -0.67 -3.43 12.96
CA ILE A 99 -1.22 -4.31 11.95
C ILE A 99 -2.76 -4.31 12.00
N LEU A 100 -3.34 -4.38 13.20
CA LEU A 100 -4.79 -4.33 13.36
C LEU A 100 -5.37 -2.98 12.91
N ARG A 101 -4.72 -1.85 13.26
CA ARG A 101 -5.12 -0.51 12.82
C ARG A 101 -5.14 -0.42 11.29
N VAL A 102 -4.06 -0.82 10.61
CA VAL A 102 -3.99 -0.81 9.14
C VAL A 102 -5.07 -1.70 8.51
N ARG A 103 -5.27 -2.93 9.03
CA ARG A 103 -6.33 -3.83 8.56
C ARG A 103 -7.73 -3.23 8.72
N THR A 104 -7.98 -2.55 9.83
CA THR A 104 -9.27 -1.90 10.09
C THR A 104 -9.53 -0.78 9.08
N LEU A 105 -8.52 0.02 8.77
CA LEU A 105 -8.61 1.06 7.74
C LEU A 105 -8.86 0.47 6.36
N ALA A 106 -8.09 -0.55 5.97
CA ALA A 106 -8.23 -1.24 4.68
C ALA A 106 -9.64 -1.84 4.52
N ARG A 107 -10.18 -2.44 5.59
CA ARG A 107 -11.55 -2.96 5.61
C ARG A 107 -12.60 -1.86 5.41
N GLY A 108 -12.46 -0.74 6.12
CA GLY A 108 -13.37 0.41 5.97
C GLY A 108 -13.35 0.98 4.55
N VAL A 109 -12.17 1.13 3.97
CA VAL A 109 -12.03 1.58 2.58
C VAL A 109 -12.65 0.59 1.59
N ALA A 110 -12.39 -0.71 1.75
CA ALA A 110 -12.96 -1.74 0.88
C ALA A 110 -14.50 -1.74 0.94
N GLN A 111 -15.06 -1.61 2.15
CA GLN A 111 -16.50 -1.50 2.36
C GLN A 111 -17.07 -0.25 1.68
N GLY A 112 -16.50 0.92 1.92
CA GLY A 112 -16.95 2.18 1.30
C GLY A 112 -16.82 2.16 -0.23
N TYR A 113 -15.77 1.53 -0.76
CA TYR A 113 -15.63 1.34 -2.20
C TYR A 113 -16.72 0.42 -2.76
N PHE A 114 -16.98 -0.70 -2.10
CA PHE A 114 -18.04 -1.62 -2.48
C PHE A 114 -19.41 -0.92 -2.51
N GLU A 115 -19.75 -0.18 -1.46
CA GLU A 115 -20.99 0.58 -1.36
C GLU A 115 -21.12 1.62 -2.49
N SER A 116 -20.02 2.29 -2.82
CA SER A 116 -20.01 3.23 -3.95
C SER A 116 -20.26 2.55 -5.30
N ARG A 117 -19.77 1.30 -5.48
CA ARG A 117 -20.01 0.51 -6.70
C ARG A 117 -21.43 -0.05 -6.73
N LEU A 118 -21.95 -0.45 -5.57
CA LEU A 118 -23.34 -0.89 -5.43
C LEU A 118 -24.30 0.22 -5.83
N ALA A 119 -24.12 1.44 -5.29
CA ALA A 119 -24.92 2.61 -5.62
C ALA A 119 -24.85 2.98 -7.12
N ALA A 120 -23.71 2.74 -7.78
CA ALA A 120 -23.52 2.94 -9.21
C ALA A 120 -24.02 1.78 -10.08
N GLY A 121 -24.52 0.68 -9.50
CA GLY A 121 -25.00 -0.49 -10.24
C GLY A 121 -23.88 -1.35 -10.86
N PHE A 122 -22.66 -1.30 -10.33
CA PHE A 122 -21.49 -2.06 -10.80
C PHE A 122 -21.19 -1.90 -12.29
N PRO A 123 -20.93 -0.69 -12.79
CA PRO A 123 -20.82 -0.40 -14.24
C PRO A 123 -19.67 -1.13 -14.95
N LEU A 124 -18.68 -1.66 -14.20
CA LEU A 124 -17.55 -2.42 -14.74
C LEU A 124 -17.74 -3.94 -14.65
N ALA A 125 -18.79 -4.41 -14.00
CA ALA A 125 -19.12 -5.84 -13.95
C ALA A 125 -19.89 -6.28 -15.20
N SER A 126 -19.82 -7.57 -15.55
CA SER A 126 -20.73 -8.10 -16.57
C SER A 126 -22.19 -7.96 -16.13
N PRO A 127 -23.14 -7.76 -17.05
CA PRO A 127 -24.55 -7.54 -16.69
C PRO A 127 -25.15 -8.63 -15.78
N ASN A 128 -24.74 -9.88 -15.96
CA ASN A 128 -25.21 -11.00 -15.14
C ASN A 128 -24.69 -10.91 -13.71
N ILE A 129 -23.39 -10.61 -13.53
CA ILE A 129 -22.77 -10.44 -12.20
C ILE A 129 -23.36 -9.23 -11.49
N ALA A 130 -23.47 -8.09 -12.18
CA ALA A 130 -24.08 -6.89 -11.60
C ALA A 130 -25.50 -7.18 -11.09
N LYS A 131 -26.34 -7.81 -11.90
CA LYS A 131 -27.71 -8.18 -11.53
C LYS A 131 -27.76 -9.13 -10.32
N GLU A 132 -26.88 -10.13 -10.27
CA GLU A 132 -26.82 -11.09 -9.17
C GLU A 132 -26.42 -10.40 -7.86
N VAL A 133 -25.39 -9.56 -7.88
CA VAL A 133 -24.90 -8.85 -6.67
C VAL A 133 -25.96 -7.86 -6.18
N LEU A 134 -26.58 -7.09 -7.07
CA LEU A 134 -27.67 -6.16 -6.72
C LEU A 134 -28.87 -6.89 -6.09
N ALA A 135 -29.25 -8.05 -6.64
CA ALA A 135 -30.36 -8.84 -6.10
C ALA A 135 -30.08 -9.40 -4.69
N ARG A 136 -28.84 -9.81 -4.41
CA ARG A 136 -28.43 -10.27 -3.07
C ARG A 136 -28.57 -9.14 -2.03
N HIS A 137 -28.09 -7.94 -2.34
CA HIS A 137 -28.13 -6.82 -1.39
C HIS A 137 -29.51 -6.15 -1.26
N ALA A 138 -30.38 -6.23 -2.27
CA ALA A 138 -31.78 -5.78 -2.15
C ALA A 138 -32.61 -6.64 -1.17
N GLY A 139 -32.15 -7.83 -0.80
CA GLY A 139 -32.81 -8.74 0.16
C GLY A 139 -32.32 -8.58 1.62
N GLU A 140 -31.19 -7.91 1.86
CA GLU A 140 -30.60 -7.71 3.19
C GLU A 140 -31.15 -6.47 3.93
N ASP A 141 -31.83 -5.57 3.23
CA ASP A 141 -32.47 -4.35 3.79
C ASP A 141 -33.91 -4.58 4.24
N LYS A 142 -34.36 -5.83 4.44
CA LYS A 142 -35.65 -6.21 5.00
C LYS A 142 -35.47 -6.98 6.30
#